data_e8146df0e4a9da1969055e25a21276a7
#
_entry.id   e8146df0e4a9da1969055e25a21276a7
#
_cell.length_a   1.000
_cell.length_b   1.000
_cell.length_c   1.000
_cell.angle_alpha   90.00
_cell.angle_beta   90.00
_cell.angle_gamma   90.00
#
_symmetry.space_group_name_H-M   'P 1'
#
loop_
_entity.id
_entity.type
_entity.pdbx_description
1 polymer ?
#
loop_
_entity_poly.entity_id
_entity_poly.type
_entity_poly.pdbx_seq_one_letter_code
_entity_poly.pdbx_strand_id
1 'polypeptide(L)'
;MARYDIYEKRIVYKFDIGDGGIGDCIKFFLYLLNICIKYHIKLYYLVSDIYLEKYLRLKYDKMYIRKEEITEKRYIKESDIRDIRDDIFNVISPDAFYNSFSYDKVVIPVSDVFMFSEDVKINSYMLTDTVYDYISIHLRLGDKYLETDKQYVQVPNDTREYDEDKIFGVIRENKDKKVMFFCDNNAYKMRIKEMFDNIVITKSDIGHTSLSNTTDKQTLDAVTEFYLLSESKKIYCASISGFSIVASMFRDVRLVYICP
;
A
#
# COMPACT_ATOMS: atom_id res chain seq x y z
N MET A 1 19.97 9.65 -15.17
CA MET A 1 19.93 10.27 -13.84
C MET A 1 20.36 11.74 -13.82
N ALA A 2 20.23 12.49 -14.90
CA ALA A 2 20.82 13.83 -15.01
C ALA A 2 19.85 14.84 -15.63
N ARG A 3 18.82 15.26 -14.96
CA ARG A 3 17.99 16.42 -15.36
C ARG A 3 17.00 16.92 -14.30
N TYR A 4 17.11 16.48 -13.03
CA TYR A 4 16.20 16.95 -11.97
C TYR A 4 16.42 18.44 -11.59
N ASP A 5 17.57 19.01 -11.90
CA ASP A 5 17.93 20.36 -11.46
C ASP A 5 17.45 21.50 -12.39
N ILE A 6 16.69 21.17 -13.47
CA ILE A 6 16.23 22.15 -14.47
C ILE A 6 14.76 22.54 -14.24
N TYR A 7 14.04 21.82 -13.38
CA TYR A 7 12.62 22.06 -13.15
C TYR A 7 12.42 23.18 -12.12
N GLU A 8 11.82 24.28 -12.53
CA GLU A 8 11.43 25.38 -11.64
C GLU A 8 10.17 25.03 -10.84
N LYS A 9 9.20 24.38 -11.49
CA LYS A 9 7.92 23.97 -10.87
C LYS A 9 8.11 22.81 -9.92
N ARG A 10 7.51 22.91 -8.72
CA ARG A 10 7.68 21.95 -7.62
C ARG A 10 6.35 21.48 -7.08
N ILE A 11 6.16 20.17 -6.96
CA ILE A 11 5.04 19.55 -6.26
C ILE A 11 5.59 18.71 -5.09
N VAL A 12 4.92 18.81 -3.96
CA VAL A 12 5.13 17.95 -2.79
C VAL A 12 3.92 17.02 -2.66
N TYR A 13 4.12 15.73 -2.87
CA TYR A 13 3.15 14.73 -2.48
C TYR A 13 3.25 14.52 -0.98
N LYS A 14 2.21 14.90 -0.26
CA LYS A 14 2.09 14.72 1.18
C LYS A 14 1.20 13.52 1.45
N PHE A 15 1.73 12.54 2.22
CA PHE A 15 0.99 11.40 2.71
C PHE A 15 1.03 11.39 4.24
N ASP A 16 -0.14 11.41 4.88
CA ASP A 16 -0.27 11.66 6.31
C ASP A 16 -1.35 10.79 6.96
N ILE A 17 -1.56 10.97 8.25
CA ILE A 17 -2.68 10.36 8.98
C ILE A 17 -3.98 10.68 8.24
N GLY A 18 -4.74 9.62 7.95
CA GLY A 18 -6.02 9.75 7.27
C GLY A 18 -5.99 9.59 5.75
N ASP A 19 -4.83 9.59 5.14
CA ASP A 19 -4.70 9.59 3.67
C ASP A 19 -4.85 8.20 3.02
N GLY A 20 -5.28 7.17 3.77
CA GLY A 20 -5.50 5.83 3.24
C GLY A 20 -4.41 4.83 3.63
N GLY A 21 -4.37 3.68 2.97
CA GLY A 21 -3.42 2.60 3.26
C GLY A 21 -2.16 2.63 2.38
N ILE A 22 -1.31 1.61 2.54
CA ILE A 22 -0.07 1.43 1.76
C ILE A 22 -0.35 1.48 0.25
N GLY A 23 -1.43 0.82 -0.19
CA GLY A 23 -1.83 0.82 -1.60
C GLY A 23 -2.15 2.23 -2.12
N ASP A 24 -2.80 3.06 -1.30
CA ASP A 24 -3.14 4.45 -1.66
C ASP A 24 -1.90 5.32 -1.73
N CYS A 25 -0.99 5.19 -0.77
CA CYS A 25 0.30 5.87 -0.79
C CYS A 25 1.06 5.63 -2.09
N ILE A 26 1.22 4.38 -2.48
CA ILE A 26 2.02 4.00 -3.66
C ILE A 26 1.32 4.39 -4.96
N LYS A 27 0.04 4.01 -5.15
CA LYS A 27 -0.64 4.21 -6.44
C LYS A 27 -0.78 5.68 -6.79
N PHE A 28 -1.13 6.54 -5.83
CA PHE A 28 -1.29 7.97 -6.10
C PHE A 28 0.04 8.68 -6.27
N PHE A 29 1.08 8.26 -5.54
CA PHE A 29 2.43 8.76 -5.79
C PHE A 29 2.91 8.45 -7.22
N LEU A 30 2.75 7.21 -7.68
CA LEU A 30 3.16 6.80 -9.03
C LEU A 30 2.34 7.48 -10.11
N TYR A 31 1.04 7.64 -9.88
CA TYR A 31 0.17 8.39 -10.79
C TYR A 31 0.64 9.85 -10.93
N LEU A 32 0.89 10.51 -9.80
CA LEU A 32 1.42 11.88 -9.79
C LEU A 32 2.82 11.96 -10.41
N LEU A 33 3.68 10.98 -10.17
CA LEU A 33 5.01 10.92 -10.77
C LEU A 33 4.94 10.88 -12.31
N ASN A 34 4.01 10.10 -12.89
CA ASN A 34 3.76 10.10 -14.34
C ASN A 34 3.37 11.48 -14.85
N ILE A 35 2.49 12.18 -14.13
CA ILE A 35 2.06 13.54 -14.47
C ILE A 35 3.25 14.49 -14.39
N CYS A 36 4.03 14.42 -13.32
CA CYS A 36 5.19 15.28 -13.11
C CYS A 36 6.27 15.10 -14.20
N ILE A 37 6.53 13.84 -14.60
CA ILE A 37 7.44 13.56 -15.72
C ILE A 37 6.92 14.19 -17.02
N LYS A 38 5.62 14.02 -17.32
CA LYS A 38 5.00 14.54 -18.53
C LYS A 38 5.08 16.07 -18.63
N TYR A 39 4.93 16.77 -17.51
CA TYR A 39 4.90 18.24 -17.46
C TYR A 39 6.22 18.87 -16.99
N HIS A 40 7.27 18.09 -16.84
CA HIS A 40 8.58 18.54 -16.37
C HIS A 40 8.50 19.28 -15.02
N ILE A 41 7.83 18.65 -14.05
CA ILE A 41 7.65 19.15 -12.70
C ILE A 41 8.54 18.34 -11.75
N LYS A 42 9.21 19.00 -10.81
CA LYS A 42 9.97 18.33 -9.77
C LYS A 42 9.03 17.82 -8.68
N LEU A 43 9.02 16.51 -8.46
CA LEU A 43 8.20 15.86 -7.44
C LEU A 43 9.03 15.61 -6.18
N TYR A 44 8.48 16.02 -5.05
CA TYR A 44 8.97 15.68 -3.72
C TYR A 44 7.97 14.78 -2.99
N TYR A 45 8.47 14.00 -2.06
CA TYR A 45 7.72 13.08 -1.22
C TYR A 45 7.88 13.48 0.24
N LEU A 46 6.77 13.75 0.90
CA LEU A 46 6.69 14.05 2.32
C LEU A 46 5.75 13.06 3.00
N VAL A 47 6.29 12.15 3.80
CA VAL A 47 5.53 11.33 4.74
C VAL A 47 5.71 11.93 6.11
N SER A 48 4.61 12.31 6.75
CA SER A 48 4.63 12.94 8.06
C SER A 48 3.71 12.21 9.03
N ASP A 49 4.12 12.16 10.29
CA ASP A 49 3.36 11.65 11.43
C ASP A 49 2.95 10.16 11.34
N ILE A 50 3.53 9.38 10.40
CA ILE A 50 3.36 7.93 10.28
C ILE A 50 4.71 7.22 10.12
N TYR A 51 4.75 5.93 10.47
CA TYR A 51 6.00 5.15 10.43
C TYR A 51 6.32 4.52 9.07
N LEU A 52 5.48 4.76 8.05
CA LEU A 52 5.55 4.05 6.77
C LEU A 52 6.91 4.19 6.08
N GLU A 53 7.50 5.40 6.12
CA GLU A 53 8.78 5.70 5.47
C GLU A 53 9.97 4.89 6.02
N LYS A 54 9.88 4.41 7.27
CA LYS A 54 10.93 3.54 7.83
C LYS A 54 11.05 2.22 7.06
N TYR A 55 9.92 1.70 6.57
CA TYR A 55 9.78 0.34 6.08
C TYR A 55 9.56 0.25 4.58
N LEU A 56 8.90 1.26 3.99
CA LEU A 56 8.68 1.39 2.56
C LEU A 56 9.24 2.74 2.08
N ARG A 57 10.35 2.70 1.37
CA ARG A 57 11.15 3.86 1.03
C ARG A 57 11.20 4.10 -0.47
N LEU A 58 11.36 5.37 -0.86
CA LEU A 58 11.77 5.68 -2.23
C LEU A 58 13.23 5.28 -2.45
N LYS A 59 13.54 4.80 -3.64
CA LYS A 59 14.92 4.51 -4.09
C LYS A 59 15.76 5.77 -4.35
N TYR A 60 15.12 6.92 -4.39
CA TYR A 60 15.71 8.20 -4.78
C TYR A 60 15.67 9.19 -3.61
N ASP A 61 16.74 9.28 -2.83
CA ASP A 61 16.83 10.16 -1.65
C ASP A 61 16.56 11.63 -1.98
N LYS A 62 16.91 12.08 -3.18
CA LYS A 62 16.67 13.46 -3.66
C LYS A 62 15.19 13.83 -3.82
N MET A 63 14.30 12.86 -3.77
CA MET A 63 12.86 13.11 -3.81
C MET A 63 12.26 13.39 -2.42
N TYR A 64 13.00 13.09 -1.35
CA TYR A 64 12.53 13.43 0.00
C TYR A 64 12.67 14.92 0.28
N ILE A 65 11.68 15.47 0.98
CA ILE A 65 11.69 16.83 1.49
C ILE A 65 11.24 16.83 2.95
N ARG A 66 11.88 17.66 3.77
CA ARG A 66 11.50 17.83 5.16
C ARG A 66 10.45 18.93 5.28
N LYS A 67 9.59 18.83 6.30
CA LYS A 67 8.51 19.79 6.55
C LYS A 67 9.04 21.22 6.72
N GLU A 68 10.21 21.37 7.34
CA GLU A 68 10.88 22.66 7.60
C GLU A 68 11.43 23.31 6.33
N GLU A 69 11.67 22.55 5.28
CA GLU A 69 12.17 23.05 3.98
C GLU A 69 11.05 23.67 3.14
N ILE A 70 9.79 23.41 3.53
CA ILE A 70 8.60 23.91 2.83
C ILE A 70 8.22 25.27 3.43
N THR A 71 8.87 26.34 2.98
CA THR A 71 8.74 27.69 3.55
C THR A 71 7.44 28.37 3.14
N GLU A 72 7.11 28.33 1.84
CA GLU A 72 5.86 28.85 1.29
C GLU A 72 5.15 27.78 0.50
N LYS A 73 3.86 27.56 0.77
CA LYS A 73 3.09 26.47 0.18
C LYS A 73 1.67 26.86 -0.19
N ARG A 74 1.17 26.21 -1.25
CA ARG A 74 -0.22 26.22 -1.66
C ARG A 74 -0.71 24.78 -1.77
N TYR A 75 -1.87 24.47 -1.19
CA TYR A 75 -2.55 23.20 -1.44
C TYR A 75 -3.26 23.25 -2.78
N ILE A 76 -3.09 22.21 -3.58
CA ILE A 76 -3.63 22.14 -4.94
C ILE A 76 -4.44 20.85 -5.13
N LYS A 77 -5.34 20.89 -6.13
CA LYS A 77 -6.05 19.71 -6.66
C LYS A 77 -5.37 19.23 -7.93
N GLU A 78 -5.74 18.04 -8.41
CA GLU A 78 -5.22 17.51 -9.67
C GLU A 78 -5.44 18.46 -10.85
N SER A 79 -6.62 19.11 -10.93
CA SER A 79 -6.95 20.09 -11.98
C SER A 79 -5.97 21.25 -12.07
N ASP A 80 -5.33 21.60 -10.94
CA ASP A 80 -4.45 22.76 -10.84
C ASP A 80 -3.00 22.45 -11.30
N ILE A 81 -2.66 21.18 -11.52
CA ILE A 81 -1.27 20.75 -11.79
C ILE A 81 -0.66 21.43 -13.01
N ARG A 82 -1.46 21.76 -14.01
CA ARG A 82 -0.98 22.46 -15.22
C ARG A 82 -0.60 23.92 -14.95
N ASP A 83 -1.30 24.55 -14.00
CA ASP A 83 -1.22 25.97 -13.70
C ASP A 83 -0.54 26.24 -12.33
N ILE A 84 0.37 25.34 -11.92
CA ILE A 84 1.11 25.51 -10.66
C ILE A 84 2.11 26.65 -10.75
N ARG A 85 2.29 27.32 -9.62
CA ARG A 85 3.30 28.36 -9.44
C ARG A 85 4.70 27.75 -9.28
N ASP A 86 5.71 28.42 -9.80
CA ASP A 86 7.12 28.02 -9.74
C ASP A 86 7.87 28.61 -8.55
N ASP A 87 7.36 29.69 -7.96
CA ASP A 87 7.95 30.40 -6.83
C ASP A 87 7.66 29.77 -5.46
N ILE A 88 6.68 28.85 -5.35
CA ILE A 88 6.26 28.22 -4.11
C ILE A 88 6.18 26.70 -4.23
N PHE A 89 6.08 26.02 -3.09
CA PHE A 89 5.75 24.59 -3.05
C PHE A 89 4.25 24.35 -3.25
N ASN A 90 3.90 23.55 -4.25
CA ASN A 90 2.53 23.13 -4.48
C ASN A 90 2.33 21.76 -3.79
N VAL A 91 1.49 21.70 -2.76
CA VAL A 91 1.27 20.51 -1.95
C VAL A 91 0.00 19.80 -2.40
N ILE A 92 0.07 18.50 -2.61
CA ILE A 92 -1.05 17.66 -3.02
C ILE A 92 -1.09 16.38 -2.16
N SER A 93 -2.29 15.96 -1.80
CA SER A 93 -2.55 14.72 -1.02
C SER A 93 -3.33 13.70 -1.86
N PRO A 94 -3.44 12.45 -1.39
CA PRO A 94 -4.23 11.40 -2.04
C PRO A 94 -5.65 11.79 -2.42
N ASP A 95 -6.32 12.59 -1.58
CA ASP A 95 -7.70 13.03 -1.80
C ASP A 95 -7.94 13.69 -3.17
N ALA A 96 -6.89 14.32 -3.70
CA ALA A 96 -6.97 14.97 -5.01
C ALA A 96 -7.24 14.00 -6.16
N PHE A 97 -7.01 12.68 -5.97
CA PHE A 97 -6.96 11.71 -7.06
C PHE A 97 -8.07 10.64 -7.01
N TYR A 98 -8.82 10.49 -5.92
CA TYR A 98 -9.80 9.41 -5.78
C TYR A 98 -10.82 9.33 -6.92
N ASN A 99 -11.23 10.46 -7.49
CA ASN A 99 -12.23 10.49 -8.57
C ASN A 99 -11.64 10.32 -9.98
N SER A 100 -10.35 10.49 -10.15
CA SER A 100 -9.69 10.55 -11.47
C SER A 100 -8.70 9.41 -11.70
N PHE A 101 -8.35 8.71 -10.62
CA PHE A 101 -7.38 7.63 -10.66
C PHE A 101 -7.92 6.40 -11.37
N SER A 102 -7.05 5.78 -12.17
CA SER A 102 -7.24 4.43 -12.71
C SER A 102 -5.88 3.72 -12.75
N TYR A 103 -5.86 2.42 -12.49
CA TYR A 103 -4.62 1.64 -12.44
C TYR A 103 -3.88 1.55 -13.77
N ASP A 104 -4.58 1.64 -14.90
CA ASP A 104 -4.00 1.69 -16.24
C ASP A 104 -3.13 2.93 -16.49
N LYS A 105 -3.30 3.96 -15.66
CA LYS A 105 -2.50 5.17 -15.69
C LYS A 105 -1.19 5.07 -14.91
N VAL A 106 -0.97 3.98 -14.18
CA VAL A 106 0.28 3.71 -13.47
C VAL A 106 1.19 2.91 -14.38
N VAL A 107 2.07 3.59 -15.10
CA VAL A 107 2.96 2.97 -16.11
C VAL A 107 4.38 2.73 -15.61
N ILE A 108 4.76 3.35 -14.49
CA ILE A 108 6.08 3.15 -13.86
C ILE A 108 6.00 1.93 -12.96
N PRO A 109 6.90 0.93 -13.11
CA PRO A 109 6.93 -0.20 -12.20
C PRO A 109 7.14 0.24 -10.75
N VAL A 110 6.34 -0.32 -9.84
CA VAL A 110 6.42 0.02 -8.41
C VAL A 110 7.83 -0.21 -7.87
N SER A 111 8.43 -1.33 -8.25
CA SER A 111 9.79 -1.71 -7.87
C SER A 111 10.89 -0.79 -8.38
N ASP A 112 10.64 0.04 -9.38
CA ASP A 112 11.63 1.02 -9.85
C ASP A 112 11.70 2.25 -8.94
N VAL A 113 10.63 2.52 -8.20
CA VAL A 113 10.47 3.72 -7.38
C VAL A 113 10.58 3.41 -5.90
N PHE A 114 9.93 2.33 -5.44
CA PHE A 114 9.88 1.95 -4.03
C PHE A 114 10.77 0.75 -3.72
N MET A 115 11.22 0.68 -2.47
CA MET A 115 11.97 -0.44 -1.92
C MET A 115 11.56 -0.70 -0.47
N PHE A 116 11.64 -1.97 -0.07
CA PHE A 116 11.46 -2.37 1.33
C PHE A 116 12.77 -2.20 2.11
N SER A 117 12.67 -1.80 3.39
CA SER A 117 13.81 -1.79 4.29
C SER A 117 14.28 -3.22 4.61
N GLU A 118 15.48 -3.35 5.15
CA GLU A 118 15.99 -4.64 5.61
C GLU A 118 15.18 -5.20 6.78
N ASP A 119 14.65 -4.33 7.65
CA ASP A 119 13.79 -4.73 8.76
C ASP A 119 12.55 -5.49 8.29
N VAL A 120 11.97 -5.11 7.15
CA VAL A 120 10.82 -5.81 6.55
C VAL A 120 11.17 -7.23 6.15
N LYS A 121 12.34 -7.41 5.55
CA LYS A 121 12.82 -8.75 5.13
C LYS A 121 13.13 -9.61 6.36
N ILE A 122 13.79 -9.06 7.37
CA ILE A 122 14.05 -9.77 8.63
C ILE A 122 12.72 -10.14 9.30
N ASN A 123 11.78 -9.20 9.41
CA ASN A 123 10.47 -9.44 10.04
C ASN A 123 9.66 -10.50 9.28
N SER A 124 9.84 -10.63 7.96
CA SER A 124 9.14 -11.66 7.19
C SER A 124 9.46 -13.08 7.66
N TYR A 125 10.70 -13.35 8.09
CA TYR A 125 11.10 -14.62 8.68
C TYR A 125 10.55 -14.82 10.10
N MET A 126 10.23 -13.73 10.80
CA MET A 126 9.64 -13.78 12.15
C MET A 126 8.13 -14.02 12.10
N LEU A 127 7.46 -13.47 11.08
CA LEU A 127 6.01 -13.59 10.92
C LEU A 127 5.58 -14.93 10.31
N THR A 128 6.48 -15.60 9.60
CA THR A 128 6.19 -16.88 8.94
C THR A 128 7.33 -17.85 9.16
N ASP A 129 7.01 -19.13 9.41
CA ASP A 129 8.01 -20.19 9.52
C ASP A 129 8.58 -20.56 8.13
N THR A 130 9.15 -19.60 7.43
CA THR A 130 9.85 -19.71 6.13
C THR A 130 9.07 -20.45 5.03
N VAL A 131 8.32 -19.74 4.24
CA VAL A 131 7.62 -20.29 3.07
C VAL A 131 8.14 -19.61 1.81
N TYR A 132 8.94 -20.30 0.99
CA TYR A 132 9.52 -19.74 -0.23
C TYR A 132 8.69 -19.98 -1.50
N ASP A 133 7.74 -20.91 -1.45
CA ASP A 133 6.95 -21.31 -2.62
C ASP A 133 5.47 -21.38 -2.25
N TYR A 134 4.77 -20.28 -2.43
CA TYR A 134 3.37 -20.16 -2.07
C TYR A 134 2.56 -19.35 -3.07
N ILE A 135 1.26 -19.56 -3.04
CA ILE A 135 0.26 -18.67 -3.58
C ILE A 135 -0.42 -17.92 -2.44
N SER A 136 -1.00 -16.77 -2.73
CA SER A 136 -1.65 -15.95 -1.70
C SER A 136 -3.14 -15.77 -1.97
N ILE A 137 -3.89 -15.70 -0.88
CA ILE A 137 -5.26 -15.17 -0.87
C ILE A 137 -5.24 -13.94 0.02
N HIS A 138 -5.74 -12.82 -0.48
CA HIS A 138 -5.92 -11.60 0.30
C HIS A 138 -7.39 -11.24 0.42
N LEU A 139 -7.87 -11.15 1.65
CA LEU A 139 -9.21 -10.72 2.01
C LEU A 139 -9.15 -9.46 2.88
N ARG A 140 -9.68 -8.36 2.37
CA ARG A 140 -9.97 -7.16 3.17
C ARG A 140 -11.43 -7.22 3.60
N LEU A 141 -11.70 -7.29 4.89
CA LEU A 141 -13.07 -7.29 5.45
C LEU A 141 -13.64 -5.87 5.54
N GLY A 142 -12.77 -4.88 5.69
CA GLY A 142 -13.11 -3.48 5.86
C GLY A 142 -12.95 -2.96 7.28
N ASP A 143 -13.01 -1.65 7.43
CA ASP A 143 -12.67 -0.95 8.66
C ASP A 143 -13.55 -1.33 9.85
N LYS A 144 -14.79 -1.77 9.59
CA LYS A 144 -15.70 -2.31 10.61
C LYS A 144 -15.08 -3.48 11.40
N TYR A 145 -14.22 -4.28 10.75
CA TYR A 145 -13.64 -5.51 11.30
C TYR A 145 -12.21 -5.35 11.80
N LEU A 146 -11.62 -4.14 11.68
CA LEU A 146 -10.29 -3.86 12.22
C LEU A 146 -10.24 -4.10 13.72
N GLU A 147 -9.19 -4.78 14.17
CA GLU A 147 -8.91 -5.08 15.57
C GLU A 147 -8.23 -3.87 16.26
N THR A 148 -8.91 -2.71 16.23
CA THR A 148 -8.44 -1.45 16.83
C THR A 148 -9.60 -0.73 17.52
N ASP A 149 -9.28 0.25 18.37
CA ASP A 149 -10.30 1.10 19.01
C ASP A 149 -11.04 1.91 17.94
N LYS A 150 -12.36 1.78 17.95
CA LYS A 150 -13.25 2.33 16.90
C LYS A 150 -13.25 3.85 16.83
N GLN A 151 -12.83 4.55 17.90
CA GLN A 151 -12.69 6.01 17.87
C GLN A 151 -11.64 6.50 16.86
N TYR A 152 -10.67 5.66 16.50
CA TYR A 152 -9.62 6.00 15.52
C TYR A 152 -9.98 5.62 14.09
N VAL A 153 -11.02 4.81 13.89
CA VAL A 153 -11.45 4.32 12.59
C VAL A 153 -12.22 5.40 11.85
N GLN A 154 -11.75 5.79 10.67
CA GLN A 154 -12.35 6.87 9.89
C GLN A 154 -13.69 6.49 9.24
N VAL A 155 -13.81 5.25 8.77
CA VAL A 155 -15.01 4.73 8.10
C VAL A 155 -15.52 3.49 8.83
N PRO A 156 -16.08 3.65 10.07
CA PRO A 156 -16.37 2.52 10.96
C PRO A 156 -17.43 1.54 10.42
N ASN A 157 -18.14 1.92 9.37
CA ASN A 157 -19.13 1.06 8.70
C ASN A 157 -18.62 0.48 7.37
N ASP A 158 -17.35 0.73 6.98
CA ASP A 158 -16.78 0.12 5.77
C ASP A 158 -16.78 -1.40 5.90
N THR A 159 -17.40 -2.05 4.94
CA THR A 159 -17.42 -3.50 4.77
C THR A 159 -17.13 -3.84 3.32
N ARG A 160 -16.43 -4.95 3.09
CA ARG A 160 -16.15 -5.41 1.73
C ARG A 160 -16.93 -6.66 1.42
N GLU A 161 -17.47 -6.71 0.20
CA GLU A 161 -18.10 -7.92 -0.30
C GLU A 161 -17.05 -8.99 -0.63
N TYR A 162 -17.32 -10.21 -0.25
CA TYR A 162 -16.51 -11.39 -0.55
C TYR A 162 -17.40 -12.65 -0.61
N ASP A 163 -16.88 -13.68 -1.25
CA ASP A 163 -17.54 -14.96 -1.40
C ASP A 163 -16.70 -16.05 -0.72
N GLU A 164 -17.17 -16.53 0.43
CA GLU A 164 -16.44 -17.53 1.23
C GLU A 164 -16.33 -18.88 0.51
N ASP A 165 -17.34 -19.28 -0.27
CA ASP A 165 -17.29 -20.54 -1.02
C ASP A 165 -16.23 -20.49 -2.12
N LYS A 166 -16.04 -19.35 -2.78
CA LYS A 166 -14.96 -19.15 -3.75
C LYS A 166 -13.59 -19.20 -3.07
N ILE A 167 -13.43 -18.59 -1.88
CA ILE A 167 -12.20 -18.68 -1.08
C ILE A 167 -11.89 -20.15 -0.77
N PHE A 168 -12.85 -20.89 -0.25
CA PHE A 168 -12.69 -22.32 0.08
C PHE A 168 -12.44 -23.18 -1.17
N GLY A 169 -13.07 -22.85 -2.29
CA GLY A 169 -12.82 -23.48 -3.59
C GLY A 169 -11.35 -23.38 -3.98
N VAL A 170 -10.81 -22.14 -3.97
CA VAL A 170 -9.38 -21.88 -4.28
C VAL A 170 -8.45 -22.64 -3.34
N ILE A 171 -8.74 -22.69 -2.03
CA ILE A 171 -7.89 -23.41 -1.06
C ILE A 171 -7.88 -24.91 -1.38
N ARG A 172 -9.04 -25.52 -1.64
CA ARG A 172 -9.18 -26.94 -1.98
C ARG A 172 -8.52 -27.32 -3.30
N GLU A 173 -8.67 -26.47 -4.33
CA GLU A 173 -8.03 -26.64 -5.64
C GLU A 173 -6.50 -26.59 -5.56
N ASN A 174 -5.94 -25.95 -4.55
CA ASN A 174 -4.52 -25.82 -4.31
C ASN A 174 -4.04 -26.59 -3.06
N LYS A 175 -4.71 -27.69 -2.72
CA LYS A 175 -4.39 -28.51 -1.52
C LYS A 175 -2.93 -28.98 -1.43
N ASP A 176 -2.28 -29.16 -2.57
CA ASP A 176 -0.89 -29.63 -2.67
C ASP A 176 0.13 -28.47 -2.60
N LYS A 177 -0.34 -27.23 -2.43
CA LYS A 177 0.48 -26.02 -2.33
C LYS A 177 0.31 -25.37 -0.97
N LYS A 178 1.30 -24.61 -0.53
CA LYS A 178 1.13 -23.66 0.57
C LYS A 178 0.33 -22.48 0.09
N VAL A 179 -0.74 -22.15 0.82
CA VAL A 179 -1.59 -20.99 0.57
C VAL A 179 -1.41 -20.02 1.73
N MET A 180 -0.77 -18.89 1.47
CA MET A 180 -0.63 -17.83 2.48
C MET A 180 -1.89 -16.98 2.48
N PHE A 181 -2.56 -16.93 3.63
CA PHE A 181 -3.83 -16.22 3.78
C PHE A 181 -3.63 -14.92 4.55
N PHE A 182 -3.89 -13.80 3.89
CA PHE A 182 -3.83 -12.46 4.44
C PHE A 182 -5.22 -11.91 4.66
N CYS A 183 -5.45 -11.33 5.84
CA CYS A 183 -6.70 -10.68 6.20
C CYS A 183 -6.44 -9.59 7.24
N ASP A 184 -7.26 -8.55 7.24
CA ASP A 184 -7.24 -7.46 8.22
C ASP A 184 -7.94 -7.82 9.55
N ASN A 185 -8.12 -9.11 9.83
CA ASN A 185 -8.70 -9.64 11.07
C ASN A 185 -8.05 -10.98 11.45
N ASN A 186 -7.39 -11.02 12.61
CA ASN A 186 -6.67 -12.21 13.08
C ASN A 186 -7.60 -13.36 13.44
N ALA A 187 -8.77 -13.07 14.01
CA ALA A 187 -9.75 -14.12 14.34
C ALA A 187 -10.21 -14.84 13.06
N TYR A 188 -10.44 -14.10 11.98
CA TYR A 188 -10.78 -14.68 10.69
C TYR A 188 -9.62 -15.51 10.11
N LYS A 189 -8.36 -15.00 10.17
CA LYS A 189 -7.17 -15.76 9.73
C LYS A 189 -7.05 -17.09 10.47
N MET A 190 -7.22 -17.08 11.80
CA MET A 190 -7.15 -18.29 12.62
C MET A 190 -8.24 -19.30 12.25
N ARG A 191 -9.49 -18.85 12.07
CA ARG A 191 -10.59 -19.71 11.63
C ARG A 191 -10.25 -20.44 10.32
N ILE A 192 -9.73 -19.75 9.32
CA ILE A 192 -9.34 -20.36 8.04
C ILE A 192 -8.18 -21.35 8.24
N LYS A 193 -7.21 -21.01 9.06
CA LYS A 193 -6.07 -21.88 9.37
C LYS A 193 -6.51 -23.19 10.04
N GLU A 194 -7.50 -23.15 10.91
CA GLU A 194 -8.05 -24.34 11.59
C GLU A 194 -8.86 -25.26 10.65
N MET A 195 -9.42 -24.70 9.57
CA MET A 195 -10.21 -25.44 8.59
C MET A 195 -9.38 -26.15 7.52
N PHE A 196 -8.14 -25.70 7.26
CA PHE A 196 -7.36 -26.18 6.13
C PHE A 196 -5.85 -26.33 6.48
N ASP A 197 -5.31 -27.53 6.30
CA ASP A 197 -3.92 -27.86 6.65
C ASP A 197 -2.86 -27.16 5.77
N ASN A 198 -3.21 -26.81 4.54
CA ASN A 198 -2.32 -26.16 3.59
C ASN A 198 -2.25 -24.62 3.76
N ILE A 199 -3.02 -24.07 4.69
CA ILE A 199 -3.02 -22.62 4.97
C ILE A 199 -1.81 -22.27 5.86
N VAL A 200 -1.15 -21.18 5.49
CA VAL A 200 -0.17 -20.47 6.30
C VAL A 200 -0.71 -19.06 6.58
N ILE A 201 -0.57 -18.60 7.80
CA ILE A 201 -0.94 -17.24 8.21
C ILE A 201 0.25 -16.52 8.82
N THR A 202 0.24 -15.21 8.79
CA THR A 202 1.19 -14.36 9.51
C THR A 202 0.77 -14.19 10.97
N LYS A 203 1.75 -14.03 11.86
CA LYS A 203 1.56 -13.69 13.29
C LYS A 203 1.66 -12.18 13.47
N SER A 204 0.98 -11.40 12.64
CA SER A 204 1.08 -9.95 12.60
C SER A 204 0.15 -9.27 13.60
N ASP A 205 0.62 -8.15 14.17
CA ASP A 205 -0.23 -7.18 14.83
C ASP A 205 -0.92 -6.34 13.75
N ILE A 206 -2.24 -6.51 13.62
CA ILE A 206 -2.99 -5.80 12.59
C ILE A 206 -3.20 -4.34 12.97
N GLY A 207 -2.79 -3.45 12.07
CA GLY A 207 -3.03 -2.02 12.15
C GLY A 207 -3.25 -1.42 10.76
N HIS A 208 -3.89 -0.28 10.70
CA HIS A 208 -4.02 0.47 9.45
C HIS A 208 -2.99 1.61 9.44
N THR A 209 -2.09 1.62 8.48
CA THR A 209 -0.88 2.46 8.46
C THR A 209 -1.09 3.96 8.60
N SER A 210 -2.28 4.46 8.31
CA SER A 210 -2.62 5.89 8.44
C SER A 210 -3.57 6.22 9.60
N LEU A 211 -3.85 5.30 10.52
CA LEU A 211 -4.56 5.65 11.75
C LEU A 211 -3.60 6.23 12.79
N SER A 212 -4.05 7.23 13.53
CA SER A 212 -3.21 7.95 14.50
C SER A 212 -2.73 7.09 15.67
N ASN A 213 -3.40 5.98 15.95
CA ASN A 213 -3.05 5.03 17.00
C ASN A 213 -2.24 3.82 16.49
N THR A 214 -1.91 3.77 15.21
CA THR A 214 -1.09 2.68 14.67
C THR A 214 0.34 2.79 15.17
N THR A 215 0.81 1.72 15.78
CA THR A 215 2.16 1.64 16.34
C THR A 215 3.21 1.40 15.24
N ASP A 216 4.47 1.66 15.58
CA ASP A 216 5.62 1.34 14.73
C ASP A 216 5.65 -0.17 14.36
N LYS A 217 5.40 -1.05 15.34
CA LYS A 217 5.32 -2.51 15.12
C LYS A 217 4.20 -2.89 14.15
N GLN A 218 3.01 -2.34 14.32
CA GLN A 218 1.88 -2.59 13.42
C GLN A 218 2.17 -2.11 11.99
N THR A 219 2.88 -0.99 11.84
CA THR A 219 3.30 -0.52 10.52
C THR A 219 4.33 -1.47 9.91
N LEU A 220 5.33 -1.92 10.68
CA LEU A 220 6.30 -2.92 10.22
C LEU A 220 5.59 -4.21 9.78
N ASP A 221 4.66 -4.72 10.57
CA ASP A 221 3.92 -5.94 10.25
C ASP A 221 3.05 -5.78 8.98
N ALA A 222 2.35 -4.65 8.85
CA ALA A 222 1.54 -4.37 7.66
C ALA A 222 2.40 -4.26 6.39
N VAL A 223 3.56 -3.58 6.46
CA VAL A 223 4.49 -3.51 5.32
C VAL A 223 5.12 -4.88 5.03
N THR A 224 5.35 -5.70 6.07
CA THR A 224 5.85 -7.06 5.90
C THR A 224 4.81 -7.98 5.24
N GLU A 225 3.53 -7.88 5.61
CA GLU A 225 2.46 -8.60 4.89
C GLU A 225 2.35 -8.16 3.43
N PHE A 226 2.49 -6.86 3.18
CA PHE A 226 2.51 -6.32 1.81
C PHE A 226 3.71 -6.87 1.01
N TYR A 227 4.90 -6.92 1.61
CA TYR A 227 6.09 -7.53 1.03
C TYR A 227 5.85 -9.02 0.72
N LEU A 228 5.41 -9.81 1.70
CA LEU A 228 5.11 -11.23 1.51
C LEU A 228 4.06 -11.46 0.41
N LEU A 229 3.03 -10.62 0.34
CA LEU A 229 2.04 -10.68 -0.72
C LEU A 229 2.67 -10.43 -2.10
N SER A 230 3.62 -9.49 -2.21
CA SER A 230 4.34 -9.19 -3.45
C SER A 230 5.34 -10.28 -3.88
N GLU A 231 5.77 -11.15 -2.96
CA GLU A 231 6.68 -12.27 -3.23
C GLU A 231 5.94 -13.55 -3.67
N SER A 232 4.62 -13.59 -3.61
CA SER A 232 3.86 -14.78 -3.95
C SER A 232 3.87 -15.08 -5.46
N LYS A 233 3.73 -16.37 -5.83
CA LYS A 233 3.64 -16.76 -7.24
C LYS A 233 2.35 -16.33 -7.93
N LYS A 234 1.29 -16.13 -7.13
CA LYS A 234 -0.02 -15.74 -7.60
C LYS A 234 -0.83 -15.19 -6.44
N ILE A 235 -1.58 -14.14 -6.68
CA ILE A 235 -2.46 -13.52 -5.70
C ILE A 235 -3.91 -13.74 -6.12
N TYR A 236 -4.71 -14.31 -5.22
CA TYR A 236 -6.17 -14.32 -5.32
C TYR A 236 -6.73 -13.18 -4.47
N CYS A 237 -7.40 -12.24 -5.12
CA CYS A 237 -8.03 -11.09 -4.50
C CYS A 237 -9.48 -11.45 -4.13
N ALA A 238 -9.72 -11.73 -2.86
CA ALA A 238 -11.02 -12.17 -2.38
C ALA A 238 -12.00 -11.01 -2.09
N SER A 239 -11.48 -9.79 -1.99
CA SER A 239 -12.25 -8.54 -1.98
C SER A 239 -11.44 -7.45 -2.66
N ILE A 240 -12.09 -6.48 -3.31
CA ILE A 240 -11.38 -5.39 -4.00
C ILE A 240 -10.58 -4.55 -3.00
N SER A 241 -9.27 -4.54 -3.14
CA SER A 241 -8.36 -3.82 -2.25
C SER A 241 -7.14 -3.27 -2.97
N GLY A 242 -6.85 -1.99 -2.75
CA GLY A 242 -5.61 -1.36 -3.24
C GLY A 242 -4.36 -2.05 -2.74
N PHE A 243 -4.41 -2.67 -1.55
CA PHE A 243 -3.31 -3.42 -0.96
C PHE A 243 -2.85 -4.58 -1.86
N SER A 244 -3.75 -5.48 -2.24
CA SER A 244 -3.41 -6.63 -3.11
C SER A 244 -3.10 -6.22 -4.55
N ILE A 245 -3.82 -5.23 -5.08
CA ILE A 245 -3.59 -4.76 -6.46
C ILE A 245 -2.18 -4.17 -6.58
N VAL A 246 -1.80 -3.28 -5.68
CA VAL A 246 -0.48 -2.62 -5.72
C VAL A 246 0.65 -3.60 -5.35
N ALA A 247 0.41 -4.54 -4.43
CA ALA A 247 1.37 -5.61 -4.14
C ALA A 247 1.66 -6.45 -5.38
N SER A 248 0.64 -6.78 -6.19
CA SER A 248 0.83 -7.52 -7.45
C SER A 248 1.69 -6.76 -8.46
N MET A 249 1.59 -5.43 -8.50
CA MET A 249 2.36 -4.58 -9.40
C MET A 249 3.85 -4.45 -9.01
N PHE A 250 4.22 -4.85 -7.79
CA PHE A 250 5.61 -4.72 -7.32
C PHE A 250 6.58 -5.65 -8.07
N ARG A 251 6.12 -6.86 -8.42
CA ARG A 251 6.89 -7.89 -9.13
C ARG A 251 6.14 -8.52 -10.30
N ASP A 252 5.14 -7.83 -10.82
CA ASP A 252 4.28 -8.34 -11.90
C ASP A 252 3.66 -9.72 -11.58
N VAL A 253 3.19 -9.85 -10.34
CA VAL A 253 2.56 -11.09 -9.85
C VAL A 253 1.15 -11.19 -10.44
N ARG A 254 0.82 -12.36 -10.98
CA ARG A 254 -0.53 -12.62 -11.51
C ARG A 254 -1.60 -12.42 -10.43
N LEU A 255 -2.48 -11.43 -10.63
CA LEU A 255 -3.65 -11.16 -9.78
C LEU A 255 -4.90 -11.81 -10.38
N VAL A 256 -5.67 -12.51 -9.55
CA VAL A 256 -6.94 -13.15 -9.93
C VAL A 256 -8.03 -12.73 -8.97
N TYR A 257 -9.06 -12.07 -9.48
CA TYR A 257 -10.21 -11.67 -8.67
C TYR A 257 -11.15 -12.87 -8.47
N ILE A 258 -11.49 -13.14 -7.21
CA ILE A 258 -12.46 -14.16 -6.78
C ILE A 258 -13.60 -13.56 -5.95
N CYS A 259 -13.63 -12.23 -5.81
CA CYS A 259 -14.75 -11.49 -5.24
C CYS A 259 -16.01 -11.59 -6.13
N PRO A 260 -17.19 -11.28 -5.58
CA PRO A 260 -18.46 -11.24 -6.33
C PRO A 260 -18.42 -10.31 -7.53
#